data_caf58eb787faede578fd640d16e0edf0
#
_entry.id   caf58eb787faede578fd640d16e0edf0
#
_cell.length_a   1.000
_cell.length_b   1.000
_cell.length_c   1.000
_cell.angle_alpha   90.00
_cell.angle_beta   90.00
_cell.angle_gamma   90.00
#
_symmetry.space_group_name_H-M   'P 1'
#
loop_
_entity.id
_entity.type
_entity.pdbx_description
1 polymer ?
#
loop_
_entity_poly.entity_id
_entity_poly.type
_entity_poly.pdbx_seq_one_letter_code
_entity_poly.pdbx_strand_id
1 'polypeptide(L)'
;TVIIIQQIIEGRLTSSVVQNDIAIYYLFRQMSLCVLIFLALVNKVSENTKQRNLFSKKMTLCISLFFVFGGPIVAHILSSHYESYDLHIAELTNENGQVVWKASYVTIMIFMWLTLLSVNLYFNGLRYDIWNGVTVIAFCAVLYNISLLFMSRYSVSTWYISRTIEVVSKLTVMVIFMCHIFSALRVTKNIAHRDPLTNIFNRNYFFNELTVQSASAQKTPYCVMIMDIDHFKKVNDTWGHPVGDQVIKTVVNIIGKSIRPD
;
A
#
# COMPACT_ATOMS: atom_id res chain seq x y z
N THR A 1 -14.20 2.47 -16.01
CA THR A 1 -15.44 2.92 -15.33
C THR A 1 -16.28 3.80 -16.25
N VAL A 2 -15.73 4.82 -16.88
CA VAL A 2 -16.47 5.72 -17.80
C VAL A 2 -17.03 4.95 -18.99
N ILE A 3 -16.24 4.07 -19.61
CA ILE A 3 -16.65 3.27 -20.77
C ILE A 3 -17.78 2.28 -20.41
N ILE A 4 -17.72 1.64 -19.23
CA ILE A 4 -18.78 0.76 -18.75
C ILE A 4 -20.07 1.55 -18.54
N ILE A 5 -19.99 2.75 -17.97
CA ILE A 5 -21.16 3.62 -17.79
C ILE A 5 -21.74 4.05 -19.13
N GLN A 6 -20.90 4.41 -20.10
CA GLN A 6 -21.33 4.77 -21.44
C GLN A 6 -22.02 3.61 -22.15
N GLN A 7 -21.49 2.39 -22.03
CA GLN A 7 -22.10 1.18 -22.62
C GLN A 7 -23.41 0.76 -21.93
N ILE A 8 -23.54 1.02 -20.60
CA ILE A 8 -24.80 0.88 -19.88
C ILE A 8 -25.85 1.84 -20.45
N ILE A 9 -25.47 3.10 -20.66
CA ILE A 9 -26.36 4.14 -21.21
C ILE A 9 -26.78 3.79 -22.65
N GLU A 10 -25.86 3.22 -23.44
CA GLU A 10 -26.15 2.81 -24.84
C GLU A 10 -26.93 1.48 -24.95
N GLY A 11 -27.25 0.80 -23.84
CA GLY A 11 -28.01 -0.45 -23.85
C GLY A 11 -27.27 -1.65 -24.44
N ARG A 12 -25.93 -1.56 -24.63
CA ARG A 12 -25.11 -2.57 -25.32
C ARG A 12 -24.50 -3.62 -24.41
N LEU A 13 -24.80 -3.62 -23.12
CA LEU A 13 -24.17 -4.48 -22.10
C LEU A 13 -24.23 -6.00 -22.35
N THR A 14 -25.16 -6.44 -23.21
CA THR A 14 -25.37 -7.86 -23.51
C THR A 14 -24.70 -8.31 -24.82
N SER A 15 -24.04 -7.41 -25.56
CA SER A 15 -23.38 -7.77 -26.81
C SER A 15 -22.03 -8.44 -26.53
N SER A 16 -21.63 -9.40 -27.37
CA SER A 16 -20.32 -10.09 -27.33
C SER A 16 -19.14 -9.13 -27.39
N VAL A 17 -19.30 -8.07 -28.16
CA VAL A 17 -18.31 -7.01 -28.35
C VAL A 17 -17.98 -6.32 -27.03
N VAL A 18 -18.98 -5.96 -26.26
CA VAL A 18 -18.81 -5.32 -24.94
C VAL A 18 -18.09 -6.23 -23.95
N GLN A 19 -18.38 -7.53 -24.00
CA GLN A 19 -17.77 -8.49 -23.08
C GLN A 19 -16.31 -8.74 -23.42
N ASN A 20 -15.94 -8.73 -24.70
CA ASN A 20 -14.55 -8.78 -25.14
C ASN A 20 -13.78 -7.51 -24.72
N ASP A 21 -14.38 -6.32 -24.86
CA ASP A 21 -13.77 -5.06 -24.41
C ASP A 21 -13.51 -5.07 -22.88
N ILE A 22 -14.48 -5.54 -22.09
CA ILE A 22 -14.29 -5.70 -20.64
C ILE A 22 -13.11 -6.64 -20.35
N ALA A 23 -12.96 -7.73 -21.11
CA ALA A 23 -11.86 -8.66 -20.96
C ALA A 23 -10.51 -8.02 -21.30
N ILE A 24 -10.43 -7.21 -22.37
CA ILE A 24 -9.22 -6.46 -22.75
C ILE A 24 -8.79 -5.49 -21.62
N TYR A 25 -9.72 -4.65 -21.15
CA TYR A 25 -9.42 -3.73 -20.05
C TYR A 25 -9.02 -4.44 -18.76
N TYR A 26 -9.62 -5.59 -18.49
CA TYR A 26 -9.26 -6.41 -17.35
C TYR A 26 -7.83 -6.93 -17.46
N LEU A 27 -7.45 -7.49 -18.60
CA LEU A 27 -6.10 -8.00 -18.87
C LEU A 27 -5.05 -6.90 -18.65
N PHE A 28 -5.21 -5.74 -19.31
CA PHE A 28 -4.24 -4.64 -19.20
C PHE A 28 -4.16 -4.07 -17.78
N ARG A 29 -5.27 -3.99 -17.06
CA ARG A 29 -5.28 -3.60 -15.65
C ARG A 29 -4.48 -4.56 -14.78
N GLN A 30 -4.62 -5.86 -14.97
CA GLN A 30 -3.88 -6.88 -14.23
C GLN A 30 -2.39 -6.85 -14.56
N MET A 31 -2.05 -6.71 -15.83
CA MET A 31 -0.66 -6.56 -16.27
C MET A 31 0.01 -5.31 -15.65
N SER A 32 -0.66 -4.17 -15.75
CA SER A 32 -0.15 -2.92 -15.19
C SER A 32 0.09 -3.03 -13.68
N LEU A 33 -0.85 -3.58 -12.93
CA LEU A 33 -0.72 -3.76 -11.48
C LEU A 33 0.44 -4.69 -11.13
N CYS A 34 0.56 -5.83 -11.83
CA CYS A 34 1.64 -6.79 -11.60
C CYS A 34 3.02 -6.16 -11.86
N VAL A 35 3.17 -5.43 -12.97
CA VAL A 35 4.43 -4.76 -13.33
C VAL A 35 4.79 -3.67 -12.30
N LEU A 36 3.83 -2.86 -11.86
CA LEU A 36 4.08 -1.82 -10.87
C LEU A 36 4.55 -2.39 -9.53
N ILE A 37 3.92 -3.47 -9.06
CA ILE A 37 4.34 -4.16 -7.83
C ILE A 37 5.73 -4.80 -8.02
N PHE A 38 5.99 -5.41 -9.18
CA PHE A 38 7.29 -6.01 -9.48
C PHE A 38 8.41 -4.96 -9.49
N LEU A 39 8.19 -3.79 -10.09
CA LEU A 39 9.14 -2.67 -10.06
C LEU A 39 9.41 -2.19 -8.63
N ALA A 40 8.37 -2.07 -7.81
CA ALA A 40 8.53 -1.70 -6.40
C ALA A 40 9.36 -2.74 -5.62
N LEU A 41 9.14 -4.03 -5.89
CA LEU A 41 9.89 -5.13 -5.28
C LEU A 41 11.38 -5.09 -5.70
N VAL A 42 11.67 -4.92 -6.98
CA VAL A 42 13.04 -4.83 -7.50
C VAL A 42 13.78 -3.65 -6.88
N ASN A 43 13.15 -2.48 -6.77
CA ASN A 43 13.76 -1.32 -6.13
C ASN A 43 14.09 -1.59 -4.66
N LYS A 44 13.17 -2.20 -3.90
CA LYS A 44 13.43 -2.59 -2.49
C LYS A 44 14.61 -3.54 -2.37
N VAL A 45 14.67 -4.58 -3.20
CA VAL A 45 15.75 -5.56 -3.17
C VAL A 45 17.09 -4.89 -3.48
N SER A 46 17.11 -4.00 -4.47
CA SER A 46 18.32 -3.24 -4.85
C SER A 46 18.82 -2.32 -3.72
N GLU A 47 17.91 -1.65 -3.00
CA GLU A 47 18.26 -0.83 -1.83
C GLU A 47 18.86 -1.67 -0.70
N ASN A 48 18.26 -2.83 -0.40
CA ASN A 48 18.75 -3.71 0.68
C ASN A 48 20.13 -4.34 0.38
N THR A 49 20.43 -4.62 -0.89
CA THR A 49 21.71 -5.25 -1.27
C THR A 49 22.84 -4.27 -1.49
N LYS A 50 22.62 -2.94 -1.31
CA LYS A 50 23.58 -1.87 -1.64
C LYS A 50 24.13 -1.99 -3.07
N GLN A 51 23.51 -2.78 -3.91
CA GLN A 51 23.86 -2.86 -5.33
C GLN A 51 23.37 -1.60 -6.05
N ARG A 52 24.11 -1.23 -7.10
CA ARG A 52 23.74 -0.12 -7.97
C ARG A 52 22.31 -0.34 -8.45
N ASN A 53 21.42 0.60 -8.16
CA ASN A 53 20.00 0.49 -8.55
C ASN A 53 19.88 -0.01 -9.99
N LEU A 54 19.20 -1.14 -10.18
CA LEU A 54 19.04 -1.78 -11.51
C LEU A 54 18.35 -0.80 -12.47
N PHE A 55 17.43 0.00 -11.93
CA PHE A 55 16.76 1.07 -12.65
C PHE A 55 17.02 2.41 -11.97
N SER A 56 17.36 3.43 -12.78
CA SER A 56 17.41 4.82 -12.30
C SER A 56 16.02 5.23 -11.78
N LYS A 57 15.94 6.06 -10.74
CA LYS A 57 14.68 6.60 -10.23
C LYS A 57 13.81 7.23 -11.33
N LYS A 58 14.45 7.92 -12.28
CA LYS A 58 13.75 8.51 -13.44
C LYS A 58 13.16 7.43 -14.36
N MET A 59 13.90 6.35 -14.61
CA MET A 59 13.45 5.25 -15.46
C MET A 59 12.30 4.47 -14.79
N THR A 60 12.36 4.21 -13.50
CA THR A 60 11.25 3.61 -12.76
C THR A 60 9.98 4.47 -12.83
N LEU A 61 10.13 5.79 -12.68
CA LEU A 61 9.01 6.72 -12.82
C LEU A 61 8.41 6.70 -14.22
N CYS A 62 9.24 6.74 -15.27
CA CYS A 62 8.77 6.68 -16.66
C CYS A 62 8.03 5.38 -16.96
N ILE A 63 8.57 4.23 -16.53
CA ILE A 63 7.90 2.92 -16.71
C ILE A 63 6.57 2.90 -15.95
N SER A 64 6.54 3.39 -14.71
CA SER A 64 5.31 3.46 -13.92
C SER A 64 4.24 4.33 -14.58
N LEU A 65 4.61 5.51 -15.07
CA LEU A 65 3.70 6.40 -15.79
C LEU A 65 3.19 5.77 -17.09
N PHE A 66 4.07 5.07 -17.82
CA PHE A 66 3.67 4.35 -19.03
C PHE A 66 2.61 3.28 -18.74
N PHE A 67 2.76 2.48 -17.69
CA PHE A 67 1.77 1.45 -17.36
C PHE A 67 0.48 2.03 -16.78
N VAL A 68 0.54 3.14 -16.04
CA VAL A 68 -0.65 3.79 -15.48
C VAL A 68 -1.49 4.49 -16.55
N PHE A 69 -0.86 5.20 -17.47
CA PHE A 69 -1.56 5.99 -18.49
C PHE A 69 -1.58 5.31 -19.85
N GLY A 70 -0.48 4.69 -20.27
CA GLY A 70 -0.36 4.02 -21.55
C GLY A 70 -1.14 2.71 -21.61
N GLY A 71 -1.18 1.93 -20.52
CA GLY A 71 -1.93 0.68 -20.46
C GLY A 71 -3.41 0.83 -20.84
N PRO A 72 -4.16 1.76 -20.24
CA PRO A 72 -5.54 2.06 -20.64
C PRO A 72 -5.69 2.54 -22.07
N ILE A 73 -4.74 3.33 -22.59
CA ILE A 73 -4.75 3.80 -23.98
C ILE A 73 -4.56 2.63 -24.95
N VAL A 74 -3.59 1.76 -24.69
CA VAL A 74 -3.36 0.55 -25.50
C VAL A 74 -4.57 -0.37 -25.46
N ALA A 75 -5.17 -0.57 -24.27
CA ALA A 75 -6.40 -1.35 -24.12
C ALA A 75 -7.54 -0.75 -24.95
N HIS A 76 -7.65 0.57 -25.01
CA HIS A 76 -8.66 1.26 -25.81
C HIS A 76 -8.42 1.09 -27.33
N ILE A 77 -7.17 1.15 -27.78
CA ILE A 77 -6.82 0.93 -29.20
C ILE A 77 -7.11 -0.52 -29.63
N LEU A 78 -6.91 -1.49 -28.73
CA LEU A 78 -7.15 -2.91 -28.97
C LEU A 78 -8.59 -3.35 -28.73
N SER A 79 -9.47 -2.42 -28.35
CA SER A 79 -10.90 -2.67 -28.15
C SER A 79 -11.65 -2.54 -29.47
N SER A 80 -12.91 -2.95 -29.50
CA SER A 80 -13.81 -2.92 -30.67
C SER A 80 -14.02 -1.54 -31.31
N HIS A 81 -13.50 -0.48 -30.73
CA HIS A 81 -13.55 0.87 -31.32
C HIS A 81 -12.72 1.00 -32.61
N TYR A 82 -11.73 0.12 -32.80
CA TYR A 82 -10.87 0.09 -33.97
C TYR A 82 -10.89 -1.29 -34.60
N GLU A 83 -11.75 -1.52 -35.55
CA GLU A 83 -11.99 -2.81 -36.23
C GLU A 83 -10.70 -3.49 -36.74
N SER A 84 -9.66 -2.70 -37.09
CA SER A 84 -8.39 -3.21 -37.61
C SER A 84 -7.49 -3.88 -36.55
N TYR A 85 -7.74 -3.64 -35.26
CA TYR A 85 -6.87 -4.08 -34.15
C TYR A 85 -7.61 -4.83 -33.05
N ASP A 86 -8.85 -5.25 -33.29
CA ASP A 86 -9.68 -5.94 -32.29
C ASP A 86 -9.00 -7.22 -31.78
N LEU A 87 -8.67 -7.20 -30.50
CA LEU A 87 -8.03 -8.31 -29.81
C LEU A 87 -9.09 -9.23 -29.21
N HIS A 88 -9.26 -10.40 -29.77
CA HIS A 88 -10.25 -11.37 -29.33
C HIS A 88 -9.74 -12.18 -28.13
N ILE A 89 -10.02 -11.69 -26.90
CA ILE A 89 -9.69 -12.36 -25.63
C ILE A 89 -10.82 -13.25 -25.15
N ALA A 90 -12.07 -12.82 -25.40
CA ALA A 90 -13.28 -13.52 -25.01
C ALA A 90 -14.15 -13.77 -26.23
N GLU A 91 -14.65 -14.99 -26.35
CA GLU A 91 -15.48 -15.44 -27.47
C GLU A 91 -16.83 -15.95 -26.98
N LEU A 92 -17.88 -15.77 -27.77
CA LEU A 92 -19.19 -16.35 -27.51
C LEU A 92 -19.17 -17.85 -27.86
N THR A 93 -19.62 -18.66 -26.94
CA THR A 93 -19.91 -20.08 -27.24
C THR A 93 -21.30 -20.16 -27.87
N ASN A 94 -21.36 -20.76 -29.08
CA ASN A 94 -22.53 -20.75 -29.96
C ASN A 94 -23.84 -21.36 -29.39
N GLU A 95 -23.78 -22.10 -28.28
CA GLU A 95 -24.93 -22.86 -27.80
C GLU A 95 -25.79 -22.14 -26.77
N ASN A 96 -25.28 -21.16 -26.02
CA ASN A 96 -26.05 -20.52 -24.93
C ASN A 96 -25.76 -19.02 -24.74
N GLY A 97 -25.09 -18.33 -25.64
CA GLY A 97 -24.74 -16.92 -25.49
C GLY A 97 -23.76 -16.66 -24.34
N GLN A 98 -23.02 -17.69 -23.90
CA GLN A 98 -22.05 -17.59 -22.82
C GLN A 98 -20.68 -17.15 -23.38
N VAL A 99 -20.01 -16.27 -22.66
CA VAL A 99 -18.67 -15.79 -23.02
C VAL A 99 -17.63 -16.65 -22.35
N VAL A 100 -16.71 -17.15 -23.15
CA VAL A 100 -15.57 -17.95 -22.72
C VAL A 100 -14.28 -17.21 -22.98
N TRP A 101 -13.42 -17.14 -21.99
CA TRP A 101 -12.09 -16.55 -22.12
C TRP A 101 -11.14 -17.51 -22.79
N LYS A 102 -10.32 -17.02 -23.72
CA LYS A 102 -9.24 -17.83 -24.30
C LYS A 102 -8.23 -18.22 -23.21
N ALA A 103 -8.04 -19.51 -23.05
CA ALA A 103 -7.15 -20.08 -22.04
C ALA A 103 -5.72 -19.51 -22.07
N SER A 104 -5.21 -19.16 -23.26
CA SER A 104 -3.88 -18.57 -23.43
C SER A 104 -3.67 -17.28 -22.65
N TYR A 105 -4.63 -16.37 -22.66
CA TYR A 105 -4.51 -15.10 -21.92
C TYR A 105 -4.65 -15.31 -20.41
N VAL A 106 -5.53 -16.21 -19.99
CA VAL A 106 -5.70 -16.56 -18.57
C VAL A 106 -4.44 -17.24 -18.03
N THR A 107 -3.82 -18.15 -18.76
CA THR A 107 -2.56 -18.80 -18.37
C THR A 107 -1.40 -17.81 -18.25
N ILE A 108 -1.31 -16.82 -19.16
CA ILE A 108 -0.32 -15.75 -19.06
C ILE A 108 -0.52 -14.95 -17.77
N MET A 109 -1.74 -14.57 -17.43
CA MET A 109 -2.04 -13.85 -16.19
C MET A 109 -1.67 -14.68 -14.94
N ILE A 110 -2.01 -15.96 -14.91
CA ILE A 110 -1.65 -16.87 -13.81
C ILE A 110 -0.12 -16.92 -13.66
N PHE A 111 0.60 -17.11 -14.76
CA PHE A 111 2.07 -17.18 -14.74
C PHE A 111 2.70 -15.88 -14.22
N MET A 112 2.22 -14.73 -14.64
CA MET A 112 2.70 -13.42 -14.16
C MET A 112 2.51 -13.27 -12.63
N TRP A 113 1.32 -13.61 -12.11
CA TRP A 113 1.05 -13.50 -10.68
C TRP A 113 1.80 -14.55 -9.86
N LEU A 114 1.97 -15.78 -10.37
CA LEU A 114 2.81 -16.80 -9.75
C LEU A 114 4.28 -16.37 -9.68
N THR A 115 4.80 -15.77 -10.75
CA THR A 115 6.17 -15.25 -10.76
C THR A 115 6.34 -14.15 -9.71
N LEU A 116 5.41 -13.19 -9.64
CA LEU A 116 5.43 -12.14 -8.63
C LEU A 116 5.36 -12.72 -7.21
N LEU A 117 4.46 -13.67 -6.98
CA LEU A 117 4.31 -14.35 -5.68
C LEU A 117 5.60 -15.06 -5.27
N SER A 118 6.19 -15.85 -6.18
CA SER A 118 7.42 -16.59 -5.92
C SER A 118 8.59 -15.66 -5.61
N VAL A 119 8.78 -14.60 -6.38
CA VAL A 119 9.83 -13.62 -6.17
C VAL A 119 9.63 -12.88 -4.84
N ASN A 120 8.38 -12.48 -4.54
CA ASN A 120 8.09 -11.81 -3.27
C ASN A 120 8.36 -12.72 -2.06
N LEU A 121 7.95 -14.00 -2.11
CA LEU A 121 8.22 -14.97 -1.04
C LEU A 121 9.71 -15.27 -0.88
N TYR A 122 10.45 -15.35 -1.97
CA TYR A 122 11.90 -15.58 -1.94
C TYR A 122 12.66 -14.46 -1.22
N PHE A 123 12.36 -13.20 -1.53
CA PHE A 123 13.09 -12.06 -0.96
C PHE A 123 12.57 -11.59 0.39
N ASN A 124 11.27 -11.67 0.64
CA ASN A 124 10.66 -11.12 1.86
C ASN A 124 10.19 -12.20 2.85
N GLY A 125 9.96 -13.43 2.38
CA GLY A 125 9.36 -14.48 3.20
C GLY A 125 7.95 -14.11 3.70
N LEU A 126 7.53 -14.76 4.78
CA LEU A 126 6.26 -14.46 5.47
C LEU A 126 6.50 -13.57 6.71
N ARG A 127 7.35 -12.57 6.60
CA ARG A 127 7.58 -11.61 7.70
C ARG A 127 6.39 -10.66 7.81
N TYR A 128 6.09 -10.23 9.05
CA TYR A 128 5.02 -9.27 9.30
C TYR A 128 5.45 -7.86 8.83
N ASP A 129 5.36 -7.64 7.53
CA ASP A 129 5.75 -6.42 6.84
C ASP A 129 4.69 -6.04 5.81
N ILE A 130 4.76 -4.84 5.29
CA ILE A 130 3.90 -4.31 4.23
C ILE A 130 3.83 -5.24 3.00
N TRP A 131 4.88 -6.03 2.76
CA TRP A 131 4.99 -6.99 1.66
C TRP A 131 4.10 -8.21 1.82
N ASN A 132 3.58 -8.49 3.02
CA ASN A 132 2.52 -9.49 3.20
C ASN A 132 1.23 -9.11 2.45
N GLY A 133 0.93 -7.80 2.33
CA GLY A 133 -0.15 -7.32 1.49
C GLY A 133 0.02 -7.73 0.03
N VAL A 134 1.24 -7.64 -0.50
CA VAL A 134 1.56 -8.09 -1.85
C VAL A 134 1.40 -9.60 -2.00
N THR A 135 1.83 -10.40 -0.99
CA THR A 135 1.62 -11.85 -0.97
C THR A 135 0.13 -12.20 -1.06
N VAL A 136 -0.72 -11.52 -0.27
CA VAL A 136 -2.17 -11.74 -0.27
C VAL A 136 -2.78 -11.38 -1.63
N ILE A 137 -2.43 -10.22 -2.20
CA ILE A 137 -2.93 -9.83 -3.54
C ILE A 137 -2.52 -10.86 -4.58
N ALA A 138 -1.25 -11.24 -4.64
CA ALA A 138 -0.73 -12.15 -5.65
C ALA A 138 -1.36 -13.54 -5.51
N PHE A 139 -1.50 -14.06 -4.30
CA PHE A 139 -2.15 -15.33 -4.02
C PHE A 139 -3.63 -15.34 -4.44
N CYS A 140 -4.39 -14.32 -4.04
CA CYS A 140 -5.78 -14.19 -4.44
C CYS A 140 -5.91 -14.00 -5.96
N ALA A 141 -4.96 -13.27 -6.60
CA ALA A 141 -4.94 -13.09 -8.03
C ALA A 141 -4.75 -14.41 -8.78
N VAL A 142 -3.88 -15.27 -8.31
CA VAL A 142 -3.73 -16.64 -8.84
C VAL A 142 -5.03 -17.41 -8.70
N LEU A 143 -5.65 -17.41 -7.52
CA LEU A 143 -6.88 -18.16 -7.26
C LEU A 143 -8.03 -17.74 -8.17
N TYR A 144 -8.30 -16.44 -8.31
CA TYR A 144 -9.42 -16.01 -9.15
C TYR A 144 -9.12 -16.16 -10.66
N ASN A 145 -7.85 -16.07 -11.09
CA ASN A 145 -7.50 -16.40 -12.48
C ASN A 145 -7.62 -17.91 -12.75
N ILE A 146 -7.25 -18.78 -11.81
CA ILE A 146 -7.49 -20.21 -11.90
C ILE A 146 -9.00 -20.49 -12.01
N SER A 147 -9.83 -19.80 -11.24
CA SER A 147 -11.29 -19.95 -11.34
C SER A 147 -11.81 -19.59 -12.73
N LEU A 148 -11.21 -18.58 -13.40
CA LEU A 148 -11.53 -18.24 -14.79
C LEU A 148 -11.18 -19.35 -15.78
N LEU A 149 -10.10 -20.09 -15.52
CA LEU A 149 -9.64 -21.17 -16.38
C LEU A 149 -10.52 -22.43 -16.30
N PHE A 150 -10.90 -22.81 -15.05
CA PHE A 150 -11.70 -24.03 -14.82
C PHE A 150 -13.19 -23.86 -15.12
N MET A 151 -13.67 -22.65 -15.10
CA MET A 151 -15.09 -22.38 -15.37
C MET A 151 -15.31 -22.08 -16.85
N SER A 152 -15.21 -23.12 -17.67
CA SER A 152 -15.45 -23.08 -19.13
C SER A 152 -16.88 -22.69 -19.51
N ARG A 153 -17.79 -22.63 -18.53
CA ARG A 153 -19.18 -22.16 -18.69
C ARG A 153 -19.44 -21.05 -17.69
N TYR A 154 -19.28 -19.82 -18.13
CA TYR A 154 -19.53 -18.63 -17.34
C TYR A 154 -21.00 -18.53 -16.98
N SER A 155 -21.37 -18.99 -15.81
CA SER A 155 -22.63 -18.58 -15.20
C SER A 155 -22.45 -17.18 -14.60
N VAL A 156 -23.51 -16.40 -14.59
CA VAL A 156 -23.52 -15.08 -13.95
C VAL A 156 -23.04 -15.15 -12.50
N SER A 157 -23.36 -16.23 -11.80
CA SER A 157 -22.92 -16.51 -10.42
C SER A 157 -21.40 -16.59 -10.26
N THR A 158 -20.73 -17.25 -11.19
CA THR A 158 -19.27 -17.39 -11.20
C THR A 158 -18.57 -16.07 -11.37
N TRP A 159 -19.09 -15.23 -12.26
CA TRP A 159 -18.56 -13.89 -12.47
C TRP A 159 -18.63 -13.07 -11.17
N TYR A 160 -19.77 -13.08 -10.46
CA TYR A 160 -19.93 -12.40 -9.18
C TYR A 160 -19.00 -12.93 -8.11
N ILE A 161 -18.84 -14.27 -7.99
CA ILE A 161 -17.93 -14.89 -7.02
C ILE A 161 -16.47 -14.42 -7.25
N SER A 162 -16.00 -14.51 -8.50
CA SER A 162 -14.66 -14.07 -8.88
C SER A 162 -14.42 -12.58 -8.55
N ARG A 163 -15.37 -11.71 -8.86
CA ARG A 163 -15.30 -10.28 -8.55
C ARG A 163 -15.35 -9.99 -7.06
N THR A 164 -16.13 -10.72 -6.31
CA THR A 164 -16.20 -10.59 -4.86
C THR A 164 -14.85 -10.94 -4.23
N ILE A 165 -14.21 -12.04 -4.64
CA ILE A 165 -12.87 -12.42 -4.18
C ILE A 165 -11.86 -11.32 -4.50
N GLU A 166 -11.91 -10.76 -5.72
CA GLU A 166 -11.03 -9.67 -6.14
C GLU A 166 -11.21 -8.41 -5.26
N VAL A 167 -12.46 -8.00 -5.00
CA VAL A 167 -12.76 -6.82 -4.19
C VAL A 167 -12.35 -7.04 -2.74
N VAL A 168 -12.71 -8.18 -2.15
CA VAL A 168 -12.36 -8.51 -0.76
C VAL A 168 -10.84 -8.52 -0.57
N SER A 169 -10.07 -9.11 -1.49
CA SER A 169 -8.61 -9.12 -1.40
C SER A 169 -8.01 -7.72 -1.42
N LYS A 170 -8.52 -6.83 -2.26
CA LYS A 170 -8.06 -5.43 -2.34
C LYS A 170 -8.41 -4.64 -1.08
N LEU A 171 -9.63 -4.82 -0.54
CA LEU A 171 -10.03 -4.19 0.72
C LEU A 171 -9.16 -4.67 1.88
N THR A 172 -8.89 -5.97 1.97
CA THR A 172 -8.00 -6.54 3.00
C THR A 172 -6.61 -5.89 2.95
N VAL A 173 -6.05 -5.76 1.76
CA VAL A 173 -4.74 -5.12 1.59
C VAL A 173 -4.79 -3.63 1.92
N MET A 174 -5.85 -2.93 1.54
CA MET A 174 -6.03 -1.53 1.93
C MET A 174 -6.02 -1.38 3.46
N VAL A 175 -6.70 -2.27 4.19
CA VAL A 175 -6.70 -2.27 5.65
C VAL A 175 -5.29 -2.54 6.21
N ILE A 176 -4.56 -3.52 5.66
CA ILE A 176 -3.17 -3.81 6.05
C ILE A 176 -2.30 -2.56 5.87
N PHE A 177 -2.36 -1.90 4.72
CA PHE A 177 -1.62 -0.66 4.46
C PHE A 177 -1.99 0.46 5.44
N MET A 178 -3.27 0.67 5.71
CA MET A 178 -3.73 1.65 6.70
C MET A 178 -3.14 1.36 8.08
N CYS A 179 -3.18 0.11 8.54
CA CYS A 179 -2.60 -0.28 9.83
C CYS A 179 -1.09 0.01 9.89
N HIS A 180 -0.34 -0.29 8.82
CA HIS A 180 1.09 0.02 8.74
C HIS A 180 1.36 1.52 8.76
N ILE A 181 0.63 2.32 7.98
CA ILE A 181 0.76 3.78 7.96
C ILE A 181 0.47 4.36 9.35
N PHE A 182 -0.63 3.96 10.00
CA PHE A 182 -0.95 4.44 11.34
C PHE A 182 0.09 4.03 12.38
N SER A 183 0.64 2.82 12.28
CA SER A 183 1.73 2.37 13.14
C SER A 183 2.98 3.23 12.95
N ALA A 184 3.39 3.47 11.71
CA ALA A 184 4.55 4.32 11.39
C ALA A 184 4.34 5.76 11.87
N LEU A 185 3.16 6.33 11.69
CA LEU A 185 2.81 7.67 12.17
C LEU A 185 2.84 7.76 13.70
N ARG A 186 2.37 6.73 14.42
CA ARG A 186 2.46 6.67 15.90
C ARG A 186 3.90 6.67 16.36
N VAL A 187 4.75 5.85 15.76
CA VAL A 187 6.19 5.80 16.09
C VAL A 187 6.83 7.16 15.84
N THR A 188 6.58 7.77 14.68
CA THR A 188 7.11 9.10 14.35
C THR A 188 6.63 10.17 15.32
N LYS A 189 5.34 10.17 15.70
CA LYS A 189 4.82 11.08 16.73
C LYS A 189 5.49 10.88 18.08
N ASN A 190 5.67 9.65 18.54
CA ASN A 190 6.32 9.38 19.81
C ASN A 190 7.78 9.89 19.84
N ILE A 191 8.53 9.69 18.75
CA ILE A 191 9.89 10.24 18.62
C ILE A 191 9.86 11.78 18.58
N ALA A 192 8.88 12.37 17.91
CA ALA A 192 8.72 13.83 17.82
C ALA A 192 8.24 14.49 19.15
N HIS A 193 7.68 13.72 20.10
CA HIS A 193 7.14 14.23 21.35
C HIS A 193 8.03 13.98 22.57
N ARG A 194 9.04 13.12 22.46
CA ARG A 194 9.91 12.77 23.57
C ARG A 194 11.34 13.27 23.37
N ASP A 195 11.99 13.57 24.48
CA ASP A 195 13.41 13.88 24.51
C ASP A 195 14.23 12.59 24.39
N PRO A 196 15.21 12.49 23.47
CA PRO A 196 15.96 11.26 23.23
C PRO A 196 16.88 10.85 24.41
N LEU A 197 17.31 11.80 25.26
CA LEU A 197 18.19 11.52 26.38
C LEU A 197 17.42 10.98 27.59
N THR A 198 16.31 11.62 27.92
CA THR A 198 15.55 11.41 29.17
C THR A 198 14.26 10.64 28.99
N ASN A 199 13.77 10.51 27.76
CA ASN A 199 12.49 9.89 27.40
C ASN A 199 11.23 10.54 28.00
N ILE A 200 11.35 11.71 28.62
CA ILE A 200 10.19 12.55 29.01
C ILE A 200 9.68 13.33 27.81
N PHE A 201 8.52 13.97 27.96
CA PHE A 201 7.99 14.83 26.92
C PHE A 201 8.92 16.00 26.65
N ASN A 202 9.12 16.30 25.36
CA ASN A 202 9.98 17.39 24.94
C ASN A 202 9.23 18.74 24.93
N ARG A 203 9.97 19.81 24.66
CA ARG A 203 9.44 21.17 24.60
C ARG A 203 8.26 21.32 23.64
N ASN A 204 8.29 20.68 22.46
CA ASN A 204 7.23 20.80 21.47
C ASN A 204 5.91 20.19 21.99
N TYR A 205 5.98 19.03 22.63
CA TYR A 205 4.81 18.42 23.26
C TYR A 205 4.23 19.32 24.35
N PHE A 206 5.09 19.85 25.22
CA PHE A 206 4.65 20.73 26.31
C PHE A 206 3.87 21.94 25.80
N PHE A 207 4.37 22.66 24.81
CA PHE A 207 3.67 23.83 24.27
C PHE A 207 2.38 23.47 23.54
N ASN A 208 2.34 22.34 22.83
CA ASN A 208 1.11 21.86 22.21
C ASN A 208 0.05 21.54 23.26
N GLU A 209 0.42 20.83 24.33
CA GLU A 209 -0.48 20.48 25.42
C GLU A 209 -0.99 21.73 26.15
N LEU A 210 -0.10 22.67 26.45
CA LEU A 210 -0.45 23.95 27.05
C LEU A 210 -1.47 24.73 26.19
N THR A 211 -1.31 24.72 24.86
CA THR A 211 -2.25 25.38 23.95
C THR A 211 -3.63 24.68 23.99
N VAL A 212 -3.65 23.36 23.99
CA VAL A 212 -4.90 22.57 24.06
C VAL A 212 -5.61 22.83 25.41
N GLN A 213 -4.88 22.79 26.51
CA GLN A 213 -5.43 23.01 27.84
C GLN A 213 -5.95 24.45 28.00
N SER A 214 -5.24 25.45 27.47
CA SER A 214 -5.67 26.85 27.51
C SER A 214 -6.92 27.12 26.65
N ALA A 215 -7.11 26.38 25.57
CA ALA A 215 -8.28 26.49 24.70
C ALA A 215 -9.49 25.67 25.19
N SER A 216 -9.29 24.76 26.12
CA SER A 216 -10.36 23.93 26.68
C SER A 216 -11.36 24.78 27.48
N ALA A 217 -12.65 24.58 27.22
CA ALA A 217 -13.75 25.26 27.97
C ALA A 217 -13.81 24.86 29.46
N GLN A 218 -13.23 23.74 29.84
CA GLN A 218 -13.06 23.30 31.21
C GLN A 218 -11.81 23.95 31.81
N LYS A 219 -12.02 25.06 32.52
CA LYS A 219 -10.96 25.77 33.27
C LYS A 219 -10.58 25.01 34.54
N THR A 220 -9.99 23.84 34.40
CA THR A 220 -9.30 23.25 35.56
C THR A 220 -8.01 24.04 35.78
N PRO A 221 -7.81 24.57 37.00
CA PRO A 221 -6.59 25.33 37.32
C PRO A 221 -5.37 24.40 37.17
N TYR A 222 -4.35 24.82 36.44
CA TYR A 222 -3.08 24.13 36.32
C TYR A 222 -1.94 25.08 36.70
N CYS A 223 -0.86 24.51 37.21
CA CYS A 223 0.38 25.23 37.51
C CYS A 223 1.48 24.80 36.53
N VAL A 224 2.29 25.74 36.10
CA VAL A 224 3.50 25.50 35.32
C VAL A 224 4.70 25.81 36.22
N MET A 225 5.63 24.86 36.32
CA MET A 225 6.89 25.01 37.04
C MET A 225 8.06 24.92 36.08
N ILE A 226 9.02 25.82 36.19
CA ILE A 226 10.28 25.79 35.47
C ILE A 226 11.38 25.51 36.49
N MET A 227 12.24 24.53 36.20
CA MET A 227 13.37 24.12 37.02
C MET A 227 14.64 24.19 36.23
N ASP A 228 15.76 24.56 36.90
CA ASP A 228 17.10 24.55 36.32
C ASP A 228 18.09 23.86 37.29
N ILE A 229 19.15 23.28 36.71
CA ILE A 229 20.19 22.61 37.52
C ILE A 229 21.29 23.59 37.79
N ASP A 230 21.46 23.99 39.06
CA ASP A 230 22.51 24.90 39.49
C ASP A 230 23.89 24.35 39.13
N HIS A 231 24.75 25.23 38.57
CA HIS A 231 26.11 24.94 38.19
C HIS A 231 26.30 23.75 37.22
N PHE A 232 25.27 23.38 36.43
CA PHE A 232 25.33 22.25 35.48
C PHE A 232 26.51 22.36 34.49
N LYS A 233 26.82 23.58 34.04
CA LYS A 233 28.00 23.82 33.19
C LYS A 233 29.31 23.36 33.88
N LYS A 234 29.47 23.62 35.18
CA LYS A 234 30.64 23.19 35.95
C LYS A 234 30.80 21.67 36.00
N VAL A 235 29.64 20.94 36.05
CA VAL A 235 29.64 19.47 35.98
C VAL A 235 30.18 19.01 34.64
N ASN A 236 29.71 19.58 33.53
CA ASN A 236 30.21 19.24 32.20
C ASN A 236 31.66 19.57 32.00
N ASP A 237 32.09 20.75 32.46
CA ASP A 237 33.48 21.21 32.31
C ASP A 237 34.49 20.38 33.16
N THR A 238 34.01 19.82 34.28
CA THR A 238 34.86 19.03 35.19
C THR A 238 34.89 17.55 34.89
N TRP A 239 33.71 16.97 34.50
CA TRP A 239 33.49 15.52 34.38
C TRP A 239 33.11 15.07 32.99
N GLY A 240 32.96 16.00 32.07
CA GLY A 240 32.56 15.74 30.68
C GLY A 240 31.08 15.52 30.48
N HIS A 241 30.65 15.65 29.21
CA HIS A 241 29.27 15.50 28.81
C HIS A 241 28.58 14.18 29.21
N PRO A 242 29.27 13.00 29.18
CA PRO A 242 28.62 11.75 29.59
C PRO A 242 28.18 11.74 31.06
N VAL A 243 28.93 12.42 31.95
CA VAL A 243 28.53 12.56 33.35
C VAL A 243 27.35 13.57 33.48
N GLY A 244 27.42 14.67 32.74
CA GLY A 244 26.30 15.61 32.66
C GLY A 244 24.99 14.96 32.22
N ASP A 245 25.04 14.09 31.21
CA ASP A 245 23.87 13.31 30.74
C ASP A 245 23.30 12.41 31.84
N GLN A 246 24.16 11.79 32.66
CA GLN A 246 23.73 11.00 33.81
C GLN A 246 23.07 11.86 34.89
N VAL A 247 23.61 13.05 35.16
CA VAL A 247 22.99 14.02 36.10
C VAL A 247 21.61 14.41 35.64
N ILE A 248 21.43 14.77 34.37
CA ILE A 248 20.09 15.10 33.79
C ILE A 248 19.11 13.93 33.97
N LYS A 249 19.51 12.69 33.61
CA LYS A 249 18.68 11.49 33.78
C LYS A 249 18.28 11.27 35.26
N THR A 250 19.21 11.50 36.16
CA THR A 250 19.00 11.31 37.60
C THR A 250 18.00 12.34 38.14
N VAL A 251 18.16 13.60 37.76
CA VAL A 251 17.25 14.68 38.15
C VAL A 251 15.83 14.41 37.64
N VAL A 252 15.71 14.05 36.37
CA VAL A 252 14.40 13.70 35.76
C VAL A 252 13.74 12.53 36.49
N ASN A 253 14.50 11.50 36.86
CA ASN A 253 13.96 10.34 37.58
C ASN A 253 13.51 10.72 39.02
N ILE A 254 14.26 11.58 39.70
CA ILE A 254 13.86 12.09 41.04
C ILE A 254 12.58 12.89 40.93
N ILE A 255 12.48 13.82 39.99
CA ILE A 255 11.29 14.61 39.74
C ILE A 255 10.07 13.71 39.45
N GLY A 256 10.27 12.75 38.52
CA GLY A 256 9.20 11.83 38.16
C GLY A 256 8.67 10.96 39.31
N LYS A 257 9.55 10.62 40.29
CA LYS A 257 9.12 9.91 41.52
C LYS A 257 8.44 10.82 42.55
N SER A 258 8.71 12.11 42.47
CA SER A 258 8.18 13.09 43.42
C SER A 258 6.81 13.67 43.00
N ILE A 259 6.49 13.52 41.71
CA ILE A 259 5.20 13.95 41.17
C ILE A 259 4.17 12.81 41.36
N ARG A 260 2.99 13.14 41.83
CA ARG A 260 1.89 12.17 42.00
C ARG A 260 1.47 11.66 40.63
N PRO A 261 1.38 10.33 40.40
CA PRO A 261 0.79 9.81 39.15
C PRO A 261 -0.70 10.20 39.13
N ASP A 262 -1.14 10.73 38.00
CA ASP A 262 -2.55 11.00 37.70
C ASP A 262 -3.34 9.69 37.49
#